data_349e9ecb45466590bc23ce7848173071
#
_entry.id   349e9ecb45466590bc23ce7848173071
#
_cell.length_a   1.000
_cell.length_b   1.000
_cell.length_c   1.000
_cell.angle_alpha   90.00
_cell.angle_beta   90.00
_cell.angle_gamma   90.00
#
_symmetry.space_group_name_H-M   'P 1'
#
loop_
_entity.id
_entity.type
_entity.pdbx_description
1 polymer ?
#
loop_
_entity_poly.entity_id
_entity_poly.type
_entity_poly.pdbx_seq_one_letter_code
_entity_poly.pdbx_strand_id
1 'polypeptide(L)'
;YLEAMLKFYRGFRKQGVNVDVIDMTCELDKYKVLALPMVYMFKEGFAKKIRAFVEKGGTLITSYWSGIADDTDRCYLEGTPHGLMDVLGIRSTEIDGLYDWEENSFVPVAGNELGLDKTYTCKYLCDLVELRGARTLMTYGSDFYEGYSCLTVNEYGKGKAWYVAADADKEFYGDFLEKVLKDSGVSCGIKEEIPDALEITVRENENVKYYIYQNFGTEAVSIPVPEGQISWIYGNGSDKLKVYGLAVAKVIV
;
A
#
# COMPACT_ATOMS: atom_id res chain seq x y z
N TYR A 1 -3.75 6.79 13.29
CA TYR A 1 -2.85 5.69 12.95
C TYR A 1 -3.60 4.43 12.49
N LEU A 2 -4.51 3.90 13.32
CA LEU A 2 -5.24 2.65 13.00
C LEU A 2 -6.00 2.74 11.67
N GLU A 3 -6.67 3.85 11.40
CA GLU A 3 -7.42 4.05 10.16
C GLU A 3 -6.49 4.10 8.94
N ALA A 4 -5.37 4.82 9.04
CA ALA A 4 -4.36 4.86 7.97
C ALA A 4 -3.82 3.45 7.67
N MET A 5 -3.44 2.68 8.72
CA MET A 5 -3.01 1.30 8.56
C MET A 5 -4.09 0.42 7.90
N LEU A 6 -5.35 0.57 8.31
CA LEU A 6 -6.47 -0.21 7.76
C LEU A 6 -6.76 0.11 6.29
N LYS A 7 -6.54 1.36 5.83
CA LYS A 7 -6.68 1.71 4.40
C LYS A 7 -5.67 0.92 3.56
N PHE A 8 -4.39 0.87 3.98
CA PHE A 8 -3.37 0.06 3.31
C PHE A 8 -3.70 -1.44 3.38
N TYR A 9 -4.02 -1.96 4.56
CA TYR A 9 -4.33 -3.37 4.74
C TYR A 9 -5.50 -3.81 3.84
N ARG A 10 -6.61 -3.06 3.84
CA ARG A 10 -7.78 -3.34 2.99
C ARG A 10 -7.45 -3.23 1.50
N GLY A 11 -6.67 -2.22 1.11
CA GLY A 11 -6.22 -2.06 -0.27
C GLY A 11 -5.40 -3.26 -0.77
N PHE A 12 -4.48 -3.78 0.03
CA PHE A 12 -3.75 -5.03 -0.29
C PHE A 12 -4.69 -6.25 -0.31
N ARG A 13 -5.58 -6.39 0.68
CA ARG A 13 -6.52 -7.51 0.73
C ARG A 13 -7.48 -7.54 -0.46
N LYS A 14 -7.88 -6.38 -0.96
CA LYS A 14 -8.70 -6.25 -2.18
C LYS A 14 -8.00 -6.83 -3.41
N GLN A 15 -6.66 -6.87 -3.43
CA GLN A 15 -5.88 -7.49 -4.49
C GLN A 15 -5.64 -9.01 -4.27
N GLY A 16 -6.18 -9.59 -3.21
CA GLY A 16 -6.07 -11.02 -2.89
C GLY A 16 -4.66 -11.48 -2.52
N VAL A 17 -3.75 -10.57 -2.24
CA VAL A 17 -2.38 -10.90 -1.84
C VAL A 17 -2.29 -11.18 -0.34
N ASN A 18 -1.35 -12.04 0.04
CA ASN A 18 -1.06 -12.26 1.46
C ASN A 18 -0.43 -11.02 2.08
N VAL A 19 -0.91 -10.65 3.26
CA VAL A 19 -0.43 -9.49 4.03
C VAL A 19 -0.06 -9.93 5.44
N ASP A 20 1.17 -9.63 5.84
CA ASP A 20 1.63 -9.78 7.22
C ASP A 20 1.68 -8.39 7.88
N VAL A 21 1.19 -8.26 9.10
CA VAL A 21 1.43 -7.09 9.94
C VAL A 21 2.60 -7.44 10.86
N ILE A 22 3.70 -6.71 10.72
CA ILE A 22 4.96 -7.06 11.36
C ILE A 22 5.52 -5.92 12.22
N ASP A 23 6.34 -6.25 13.19
CA ASP A 23 7.11 -5.30 13.99
C ASP A 23 8.37 -4.84 13.25
N MET A 24 8.90 -3.66 13.61
CA MET A 24 10.11 -3.07 13.01
C MET A 24 11.36 -3.95 13.18
N THR A 25 11.37 -4.90 14.13
CA THR A 25 12.49 -5.82 14.36
C THR A 25 12.50 -7.01 13.42
N CYS A 26 11.38 -7.34 12.76
CA CYS A 26 11.27 -8.48 11.85
C CYS A 26 12.19 -8.37 10.65
N GLU A 27 12.71 -9.52 10.19
CA GLU A 27 13.47 -9.60 8.95
C GLU A 27 12.59 -9.37 7.72
N LEU A 28 13.14 -8.70 6.69
CA LEU A 28 12.40 -8.26 5.51
C LEU A 28 12.65 -9.08 4.25
N ASP A 29 13.60 -9.99 4.26
CA ASP A 29 14.11 -10.68 3.04
C ASP A 29 13.03 -11.51 2.31
N LYS A 30 11.95 -11.92 2.99
CA LYS A 30 10.84 -12.68 2.38
C LYS A 30 9.79 -11.79 1.70
N TYR A 31 9.82 -10.48 1.91
CA TYR A 31 8.83 -9.56 1.37
C TYR A 31 9.30 -8.91 0.07
N LYS A 32 8.39 -8.70 -0.86
CA LYS A 32 8.62 -7.93 -2.08
C LYS A 32 8.19 -6.47 -1.93
N VAL A 33 7.11 -6.25 -1.19
CA VAL A 33 6.54 -4.93 -0.93
C VAL A 33 6.43 -4.72 0.57
N LEU A 34 6.86 -3.57 1.04
CA LEU A 34 6.76 -3.13 2.43
C LEU A 34 5.97 -1.82 2.48
N ALA A 35 4.93 -1.76 3.29
CA ALA A 35 4.19 -0.54 3.55
C ALA A 35 4.46 -0.01 4.96
N LEU A 36 4.70 1.28 5.07
CA LEU A 36 4.89 2.03 6.32
C LEU A 36 3.80 3.11 6.45
N PRO A 37 2.56 2.73 6.79
CA PRO A 37 1.46 3.67 6.89
C PRO A 37 1.60 4.53 8.16
N MET A 38 1.88 5.84 8.00
CA MET A 38 1.93 6.80 9.10
C MET A 38 2.80 6.32 10.28
N VAL A 39 4.01 5.82 9.98
CA VAL A 39 4.93 5.31 11.00
C VAL A 39 5.69 6.49 11.61
N TYR A 40 5.07 7.14 12.58
CA TYR A 40 5.54 8.37 13.24
C TYR A 40 6.95 8.25 13.82
N MET A 41 7.18 7.18 14.59
CA MET A 41 8.41 6.97 15.35
C MET A 41 9.27 5.88 14.71
N PHE A 42 10.57 6.15 14.51
CA PHE A 42 11.53 5.16 14.07
C PHE A 42 12.42 4.71 15.21
N LYS A 43 12.47 3.40 15.45
CA LYS A 43 13.46 2.80 16.34
C LYS A 43 14.85 2.88 15.73
N GLU A 44 15.88 2.89 16.57
CA GLU A 44 17.28 2.88 16.12
C GLU A 44 17.53 1.76 15.10
N GLY A 45 18.22 2.09 14.02
CA GLY A 45 18.56 1.15 12.94
C GLY A 45 17.43 0.83 11.97
N PHE A 46 16.18 1.22 12.25
CA PHE A 46 15.03 0.88 11.37
C PHE A 46 15.17 1.50 9.98
N ALA A 47 15.48 2.78 9.87
CA ALA A 47 15.69 3.43 8.56
C ALA A 47 16.80 2.75 7.74
N LYS A 48 17.90 2.31 8.40
CA LYS A 48 18.99 1.56 7.73
C LYS A 48 18.50 0.22 7.18
N LYS A 49 17.63 -0.50 7.91
CA LYS A 49 17.03 -1.75 7.47
C LYS A 49 16.15 -1.54 6.23
N ILE A 50 15.30 -0.50 6.25
CA ILE A 50 14.44 -0.14 5.11
C ILE A 50 15.27 0.21 3.88
N ARG A 51 16.30 1.03 4.05
CA ARG A 51 17.24 1.39 2.99
C ARG A 51 17.83 0.15 2.32
N ALA A 52 18.36 -0.79 3.10
CA ALA A 52 18.94 -2.03 2.59
C ALA A 52 17.91 -2.90 1.85
N PHE A 53 16.65 -2.91 2.30
CA PHE A 53 15.55 -3.60 1.64
C PHE A 53 15.29 -3.03 0.24
N VAL A 54 15.17 -1.70 0.11
CA VAL A 54 14.94 -1.05 -1.19
C VAL A 54 16.16 -1.19 -2.10
N GLU A 55 17.37 -1.01 -1.59
CA GLU A 55 18.61 -1.14 -2.35
C GLU A 55 18.77 -2.51 -3.01
N LYS A 56 18.30 -3.58 -2.35
CA LYS A 56 18.30 -4.96 -2.87
C LYS A 56 17.19 -5.24 -3.90
N GLY A 57 16.24 -4.35 -4.10
CA GLY A 57 15.15 -4.50 -5.07
C GLY A 57 13.74 -4.56 -4.46
N GLY A 58 13.61 -4.32 -3.17
CA GLY A 58 12.30 -4.23 -2.51
C GLY A 58 11.53 -2.97 -2.93
N THR A 59 10.21 -3.06 -2.91
CA THR A 59 9.32 -1.91 -3.11
C THR A 59 8.86 -1.37 -1.76
N LEU A 60 9.17 -0.11 -1.49
CA LEU A 60 8.73 0.62 -0.31
C LEU A 60 7.52 1.49 -0.64
N ILE A 61 6.52 1.48 0.23
CA ILE A 61 5.44 2.48 0.23
C ILE A 61 5.42 3.09 1.63
N THR A 62 5.66 4.38 1.74
CA THR A 62 5.48 5.10 3.01
C THR A 62 4.53 6.27 2.84
N SER A 63 4.00 6.77 3.93
CA SER A 63 3.00 7.84 3.87
C SER A 63 3.36 9.01 4.78
N TYR A 64 2.59 10.06 4.65
CA TYR A 64 2.62 11.25 5.48
C TYR A 64 2.83 10.90 6.97
N TRP A 65 3.33 11.86 7.73
CA TRP A 65 3.55 11.74 9.18
C TRP A 65 4.44 10.55 9.57
N SER A 66 5.42 10.19 8.74
CA SER A 66 6.35 9.09 9.01
C SER A 66 7.76 9.59 9.30
N GLY A 67 8.47 8.91 10.23
CA GLY A 67 9.84 9.23 10.60
C GLY A 67 10.01 10.63 11.19
N ILE A 68 9.06 11.06 11.98
CA ILE A 68 9.03 12.39 12.63
C ILE A 68 9.91 12.39 13.89
N ALA A 69 9.84 11.31 14.68
CA ALA A 69 10.52 11.22 15.97
C ALA A 69 11.32 9.93 16.14
N ASP A 70 12.28 9.99 17.08
CA ASP A 70 13.01 8.81 17.54
C ASP A 70 12.20 8.01 18.59
N ASP A 71 12.77 6.93 19.10
CA ASP A 71 12.14 6.03 20.07
C ASP A 71 11.97 6.64 21.48
N THR A 72 12.44 7.86 21.71
CA THR A 72 12.21 8.66 22.91
C THR A 72 11.20 9.80 22.68
N ASP A 73 10.51 9.80 21.53
CA ASP A 73 9.55 10.84 21.09
C ASP A 73 10.18 12.22 20.87
N ARG A 74 11.47 12.25 20.55
CA ARG A 74 12.16 13.48 20.19
C ARG A 74 12.17 13.66 18.67
N CYS A 75 11.61 14.79 18.20
CA CYS A 75 11.56 15.11 16.78
C CYS A 75 12.96 15.24 16.17
N TYR A 76 13.13 14.71 14.98
CA TYR A 76 14.31 14.93 14.16
C TYR A 76 14.36 16.34 13.59
N LEU A 77 15.52 17.00 13.69
CA LEU A 77 15.69 18.38 13.21
C LEU A 77 16.13 18.48 11.74
N GLU A 78 16.55 17.38 11.14
CA GLU A 78 17.16 17.36 9.80
C GLU A 78 16.13 17.28 8.66
N GLY A 79 14.85 17.09 8.99
CA GLY A 79 13.75 16.88 8.07
C GLY A 79 13.25 15.44 8.10
N THR A 80 12.12 15.23 7.45
CA THR A 80 11.35 13.97 7.48
C THR A 80 11.03 13.47 6.06
N PRO A 81 10.80 12.19 5.89
CA PRO A 81 10.98 11.06 6.81
C PRO A 81 12.45 10.82 7.13
N HIS A 82 12.82 10.90 8.43
CA HIS A 82 14.20 10.82 8.85
C HIS A 82 14.89 9.53 8.39
N GLY A 83 16.12 9.67 7.85
CA GLY A 83 16.91 8.54 7.36
C GLY A 83 16.41 7.88 6.08
N LEU A 84 15.28 8.34 5.50
CA LEU A 84 14.71 7.82 4.26
C LEU A 84 14.54 8.89 3.17
N MET A 85 14.93 10.13 3.42
CA MET A 85 14.75 11.25 2.47
C MET A 85 15.39 10.98 1.10
N ASP A 86 16.58 10.41 1.07
CA ASP A 86 17.27 10.04 -0.18
C ASP A 86 16.70 8.78 -0.83
N VAL A 87 16.23 7.81 -0.04
CA VAL A 87 15.52 6.61 -0.55
C VAL A 87 14.24 7.03 -1.25
N LEU A 88 13.49 7.96 -0.66
CA LEU A 88 12.23 8.49 -1.18
C LEU A 88 12.43 9.59 -2.22
N GLY A 89 13.63 10.18 -2.29
CA GLY A 89 13.95 11.31 -3.17
C GLY A 89 13.14 12.56 -2.86
N ILE A 90 12.74 12.74 -1.60
CA ILE A 90 11.97 13.89 -1.12
C ILE A 90 12.45 14.37 0.25
N ARG A 91 11.98 15.54 0.65
CA ARG A 91 11.98 16.04 2.03
C ARG A 91 10.63 16.66 2.33
N SER A 92 9.95 16.23 3.38
CA SER A 92 8.79 16.93 3.90
C SER A 92 9.28 18.17 4.67
N THR A 93 8.81 19.33 4.26
CA THR A 93 9.25 20.63 4.79
C THR A 93 8.23 21.26 5.69
N GLU A 94 6.97 20.94 5.47
CA GLU A 94 5.83 21.48 6.22
C GLU A 94 4.73 20.44 6.25
N ILE A 95 3.86 20.50 7.24
CA ILE A 95 2.70 19.63 7.38
C ILE A 95 1.51 20.53 7.64
N ASP A 96 0.55 20.52 6.71
CA ASP A 96 -0.69 21.26 6.86
C ASP A 96 -1.78 20.38 7.46
N GLY A 97 -2.50 20.89 8.43
CA GLY A 97 -3.61 20.21 9.11
C GLY A 97 -4.95 20.77 8.67
N LEU A 98 -5.73 19.96 7.96
CA LEU A 98 -7.08 20.30 7.53
C LEU A 98 -8.08 20.12 8.68
N TYR A 99 -9.03 21.07 8.81
CA TYR A 99 -10.16 20.91 9.72
C TYR A 99 -11.10 19.80 9.24
N ASP A 100 -11.98 19.29 10.13
CA ASP A 100 -12.89 18.17 9.83
C ASP A 100 -13.84 18.42 8.64
N TRP A 101 -14.10 19.68 8.31
CA TRP A 101 -14.96 20.11 7.18
C TRP A 101 -14.17 20.45 5.91
N GLU A 102 -12.85 20.38 5.95
CA GLU A 102 -11.97 20.68 4.83
C GLU A 102 -11.50 19.43 4.15
N GLU A 103 -11.29 19.52 2.85
CA GLU A 103 -10.79 18.48 2.00
C GLU A 103 -9.83 19.07 0.96
N ASN A 104 -8.84 18.30 0.58
CA ASN A 104 -8.05 18.57 -0.61
C ASN A 104 -8.16 17.36 -1.55
N SER A 105 -7.46 17.38 -2.65
CA SER A 105 -7.52 16.31 -3.63
C SER A 105 -6.14 15.94 -4.19
N PHE A 106 -6.03 14.70 -4.63
CA PHE A 106 -4.93 14.17 -5.43
C PHE A 106 -5.32 14.25 -6.90
N VAL A 107 -4.68 15.13 -7.66
CA VAL A 107 -4.93 15.34 -9.08
C VAL A 107 -3.82 14.64 -9.90
N PRO A 108 -4.15 13.74 -10.83
CA PRO A 108 -3.15 12.99 -11.57
C PRO A 108 -2.34 13.88 -12.52
N VAL A 109 -1.03 13.67 -12.55
CA VAL A 109 -0.17 14.22 -13.58
C VAL A 109 -0.37 13.41 -14.87
N ALA A 110 -0.61 14.11 -15.98
CA ALA A 110 -0.85 13.47 -17.28
C ALA A 110 0.32 12.57 -17.67
N GLY A 111 0.02 11.31 -18.03
CA GLY A 111 1.03 10.35 -18.47
C GLY A 111 1.91 9.81 -17.34
N ASN A 112 1.47 9.90 -16.07
CA ASN A 112 2.22 9.30 -14.95
C ASN A 112 2.43 7.80 -15.15
N GLU A 113 3.52 7.28 -14.63
CA GLU A 113 3.99 5.91 -14.91
C GLU A 113 3.07 4.79 -14.39
N LEU A 114 2.19 5.08 -13.42
CA LEU A 114 1.19 4.12 -12.93
C LEU A 114 -0.11 4.14 -13.74
N GLY A 115 -0.33 5.15 -14.59
CA GLY A 115 -1.57 5.33 -15.33
C GLY A 115 -2.77 5.60 -14.40
N LEU A 116 -2.54 6.30 -13.28
CA LEU A 116 -3.62 6.83 -12.44
C LEU A 116 -4.23 8.04 -13.15
N ASP A 117 -5.52 8.02 -13.40
CA ASP A 117 -6.23 9.02 -14.20
C ASP A 117 -7.43 9.66 -13.48
N LYS A 118 -7.73 9.19 -12.25
CA LYS A 118 -8.79 9.71 -11.41
C LYS A 118 -8.27 10.75 -10.42
N THR A 119 -9.14 11.66 -10.00
CA THR A 119 -8.93 12.53 -8.85
C THR A 119 -9.50 11.87 -7.61
N TYR A 120 -8.76 11.90 -6.49
CA TYR A 120 -9.16 11.31 -5.21
C TYR A 120 -9.19 12.38 -4.14
N THR A 121 -10.01 12.19 -3.10
CA THR A 121 -10.10 13.09 -1.96
C THR A 121 -9.03 12.76 -0.91
N CYS A 122 -8.47 13.77 -0.25
CA CYS A 122 -7.63 13.62 0.94
C CYS A 122 -8.05 14.58 2.06
N LYS A 123 -7.74 14.18 3.30
CA LYS A 123 -8.17 14.86 4.54
C LYS A 123 -7.08 14.89 5.59
N TYR A 124 -7.33 15.59 6.66
CA TYR A 124 -6.57 15.64 7.92
C TYR A 124 -5.17 16.23 7.80
N LEU A 125 -4.22 15.53 7.21
CA LEU A 125 -2.82 15.95 7.14
C LEU A 125 -2.31 15.88 5.71
N CYS A 126 -1.65 16.95 5.29
CA CYS A 126 -1.02 17.10 3.99
C CYS A 126 0.46 17.47 4.19
N ASP A 127 1.37 16.56 3.88
CA ASP A 127 2.80 16.86 3.88
C ASP A 127 3.18 17.63 2.62
N LEU A 128 3.83 18.76 2.79
CA LEU A 128 4.37 19.55 1.70
C LEU A 128 5.81 19.09 1.42
N VAL A 129 6.02 18.46 0.27
CA VAL A 129 7.28 17.81 -0.05
C VAL A 129 8.12 18.60 -1.07
N GLU A 130 9.38 18.79 -0.74
CA GLU A 130 10.42 19.24 -1.67
C GLU A 130 10.98 18.01 -2.41
N LEU A 131 10.96 18.02 -3.74
CA LEU A 131 11.55 16.96 -4.55
C LEU A 131 13.07 17.00 -4.52
N ARG A 132 13.70 15.84 -4.27
CA ARG A 132 15.15 15.62 -4.26
C ARG A 132 15.54 14.43 -5.12
N GLY A 133 14.94 14.36 -6.32
CA GLY A 133 15.16 13.32 -7.30
C GLY A 133 13.92 12.46 -7.58
N ALA A 134 12.90 12.46 -6.71
CA ALA A 134 11.65 11.76 -6.97
C ALA A 134 10.87 12.38 -8.15
N ARG A 135 10.07 11.56 -8.81
CA ARG A 135 9.10 11.97 -9.84
C ARG A 135 7.71 12.11 -9.23
N THR A 136 6.98 13.12 -9.67
CA THR A 136 5.60 13.38 -9.26
C THR A 136 4.63 12.57 -10.11
N LEU A 137 3.68 11.90 -9.45
CA LEU A 137 2.58 11.21 -10.11
C LEU A 137 1.25 11.94 -9.94
N MET A 138 1.05 12.55 -8.76
CA MET A 138 -0.14 13.33 -8.46
C MET A 138 0.25 14.58 -7.68
N THR A 139 -0.58 15.63 -7.80
CA THR A 139 -0.40 16.91 -7.12
C THR A 139 -1.63 17.26 -6.31
N TYR A 140 -1.49 18.12 -5.30
CA TYR A 140 -2.62 18.70 -4.59
C TYR A 140 -3.45 19.59 -5.54
N GLY A 141 -4.77 19.53 -5.41
CA GLY A 141 -5.70 20.23 -6.30
C GLY A 141 -6.23 21.57 -5.77
N SER A 142 -5.88 21.97 -4.55
CA SER A 142 -6.34 23.21 -3.93
C SER A 142 -5.39 23.67 -2.83
N ASP A 143 -5.76 24.84 -2.23
CA ASP A 143 -5.01 25.53 -1.18
C ASP A 143 -3.74 26.24 -1.69
N PHE A 144 -2.98 26.89 -0.77
CA PHE A 144 -1.74 27.61 -1.10
C PHE A 144 -0.64 26.69 -1.68
N TYR A 145 -0.79 25.38 -1.52
CA TYR A 145 0.11 24.35 -2.06
C TYR A 145 -0.50 23.61 -3.27
N GLU A 146 -1.50 24.16 -3.93
CA GLU A 146 -2.01 23.62 -5.20
C GLU A 146 -0.85 23.39 -6.18
N GLY A 147 -0.82 22.20 -6.80
CA GLY A 147 0.24 21.80 -7.71
C GLY A 147 1.49 21.21 -7.04
N TYR A 148 1.62 21.24 -5.71
CA TYR A 148 2.70 20.53 -5.02
C TYR A 148 2.47 19.03 -5.08
N SER A 149 3.58 18.26 -5.07
CA SER A 149 3.53 16.79 -5.19
C SER A 149 2.89 16.14 -3.98
N CYS A 150 1.86 15.30 -4.19
CA CYS A 150 1.21 14.52 -3.14
C CYS A 150 1.36 13.00 -3.30
N LEU A 151 1.75 12.52 -4.49
CA LEU A 151 2.20 11.15 -4.71
C LEU A 151 3.49 11.20 -5.52
N THR A 152 4.55 10.57 -4.99
CA THR A 152 5.85 10.54 -5.66
C THR A 152 6.43 9.12 -5.71
N VAL A 153 7.37 8.91 -6.63
CA VAL A 153 8.19 7.70 -6.73
C VAL A 153 9.65 8.05 -6.93
N ASN A 154 10.51 7.28 -6.32
CA ASN A 154 11.95 7.34 -6.51
C ASN A 154 12.54 5.96 -6.75
N GLU A 155 13.54 5.87 -7.60
CA GLU A 155 14.36 4.68 -7.78
C GLU A 155 15.55 4.75 -6.84
N TYR A 156 15.75 3.70 -6.05
CA TYR A 156 16.87 3.62 -5.12
C TYR A 156 17.52 2.24 -5.16
N GLY A 157 18.78 2.19 -5.55
CA GLY A 157 19.47 0.93 -5.79
C GLY A 157 18.79 0.11 -6.90
N LYS A 158 18.24 -1.05 -6.56
CA LYS A 158 17.48 -1.92 -7.47
C LYS A 158 15.97 -1.85 -7.25
N GLY A 159 15.51 -1.09 -6.25
CA GLY A 159 14.11 -1.02 -5.84
C GLY A 159 13.47 0.33 -6.11
N LYS A 160 12.23 0.46 -5.69
CA LYS A 160 11.42 1.68 -5.80
C LYS A 160 10.86 2.08 -4.45
N ALA A 161 10.72 3.37 -4.23
CA ALA A 161 10.14 3.93 -3.03
C ALA A 161 9.05 4.95 -3.38
N TRP A 162 7.86 4.71 -2.86
CA TRP A 162 6.65 5.51 -3.06
C TRP A 162 6.34 6.31 -1.81
N TYR A 163 5.94 7.57 -1.99
CA TYR A 163 5.50 8.43 -0.90
C TYR A 163 4.10 8.96 -1.16
N VAL A 164 3.19 8.72 -0.21
CA VAL A 164 1.81 9.21 -0.20
C VAL A 164 1.72 10.33 0.82
N ALA A 165 1.68 11.57 0.36
CA ALA A 165 1.89 12.75 1.20
C ALA A 165 0.66 13.21 2.01
N ALA A 166 -0.48 12.53 1.90
CA ALA A 166 -1.68 12.87 2.67
C ALA A 166 -2.57 11.65 2.95
N ASP A 167 -3.59 11.84 3.81
CA ASP A 167 -4.59 10.83 4.10
C ASP A 167 -5.64 10.73 2.99
N ALA A 168 -5.30 10.06 1.90
CA ALA A 168 -6.20 9.83 0.77
C ALA A 168 -7.37 8.89 1.12
N ASP A 169 -8.41 8.90 0.29
CA ASP A 169 -9.58 8.05 0.46
C ASP A 169 -9.29 6.56 0.15
N LYS A 170 -10.24 5.69 0.45
CA LYS A 170 -10.09 4.24 0.26
C LYS A 170 -10.00 3.83 -1.22
N GLU A 171 -10.62 4.59 -2.13
CA GLU A 171 -10.59 4.30 -3.56
C GLU A 171 -9.16 4.49 -4.11
N PHE A 172 -8.50 5.58 -3.70
CA PHE A 172 -7.09 5.80 -4.00
C PHE A 172 -6.23 4.59 -3.63
N TYR A 173 -6.34 4.10 -2.38
CA TYR A 173 -5.52 2.96 -1.95
C TYR A 173 -5.83 1.69 -2.73
N GLY A 174 -7.07 1.47 -3.15
CA GLY A 174 -7.44 0.37 -4.03
C GLY A 174 -6.72 0.43 -5.37
N ASP A 175 -6.86 1.54 -6.07
CA ASP A 175 -6.30 1.75 -7.41
C ASP A 175 -4.75 1.84 -7.37
N PHE A 176 -4.19 2.59 -6.42
CA PHE A 176 -2.76 2.76 -6.25
C PHE A 176 -2.04 1.44 -5.96
N LEU A 177 -2.54 0.68 -4.97
CA LEU A 177 -1.90 -0.57 -4.57
C LEU A 177 -2.02 -1.66 -5.64
N GLU A 178 -3.12 -1.70 -6.40
CA GLU A 178 -3.22 -2.55 -7.60
C GLU A 178 -2.06 -2.30 -8.56
N LYS A 179 -1.83 -1.03 -8.91
CA LYS A 179 -0.77 -0.65 -9.85
C LYS A 179 0.63 -0.93 -9.30
N VAL A 180 0.88 -0.60 -8.03
CA VAL A 180 2.19 -0.84 -7.39
C VAL A 180 2.49 -2.33 -7.28
N LEU A 181 1.52 -3.17 -6.91
CA LEU A 181 1.69 -4.62 -6.85
C LEU A 181 2.00 -5.20 -8.23
N LYS A 182 1.30 -4.74 -9.27
CA LYS A 182 1.57 -5.13 -10.66
C LYS A 182 3.00 -4.74 -11.09
N ASP A 183 3.43 -3.51 -10.80
CA ASP A 183 4.80 -3.04 -11.09
C ASP A 183 5.85 -3.87 -10.34
N SER A 184 5.56 -4.30 -9.12
CA SER A 184 6.42 -5.14 -8.27
C SER A 184 6.37 -6.65 -8.61
N GLY A 185 5.60 -7.05 -9.61
CA GLY A 185 5.43 -8.46 -9.99
C GLY A 185 4.77 -9.30 -8.89
N VAL A 186 3.84 -8.70 -8.12
CA VAL A 186 3.07 -9.38 -7.07
C VAL A 186 1.62 -9.55 -7.53
N SER A 187 1.12 -10.78 -7.51
CA SER A 187 -0.26 -11.12 -7.88
C SER A 187 -0.72 -12.35 -7.12
N CYS A 188 -2.01 -12.41 -6.80
CA CYS A 188 -2.64 -13.63 -6.28
C CYS A 188 -3.00 -14.64 -7.37
N GLY A 189 -2.91 -14.28 -8.66
CA GLY A 189 -3.30 -15.14 -9.78
C GLY A 189 -4.81 -15.16 -10.07
N ILE A 190 -5.57 -14.23 -9.50
CA ILE A 190 -6.99 -14.01 -9.78
C ILE A 190 -7.12 -12.72 -10.59
N LYS A 191 -7.83 -12.77 -11.72
CA LYS A 191 -8.03 -11.61 -12.60
C LYS A 191 -9.35 -10.89 -12.36
N GLU A 192 -10.33 -11.60 -11.80
CA GLU A 192 -11.64 -11.04 -11.49
C GLU A 192 -11.54 -10.11 -10.28
N GLU A 193 -12.44 -9.13 -10.21
CA GLU A 193 -12.56 -8.26 -9.05
C GLU A 193 -12.95 -9.08 -7.81
N ILE A 194 -12.22 -8.87 -6.71
CA ILE A 194 -12.48 -9.51 -5.43
C ILE A 194 -13.52 -8.67 -4.67
N PRO A 195 -14.68 -9.26 -4.31
CA PRO A 195 -15.66 -8.56 -3.50
C PRO A 195 -15.08 -8.07 -2.16
N ASP A 196 -15.44 -6.87 -1.72
CA ASP A 196 -14.91 -6.26 -0.49
C ASP A 196 -15.09 -7.13 0.77
N ALA A 197 -16.17 -7.93 0.79
CA ALA A 197 -16.48 -8.85 1.90
C ALA A 197 -15.65 -10.15 1.88
N LEU A 198 -14.95 -10.43 0.78
CA LEU A 198 -14.22 -11.68 0.58
C LEU A 198 -12.74 -11.50 0.89
N GLU A 199 -12.22 -12.27 1.82
CA GLU A 199 -10.79 -12.42 2.03
C GLU A 199 -10.27 -13.68 1.37
N ILE A 200 -9.15 -13.53 0.66
CA ILE A 200 -8.46 -14.65 -0.01
C ILE A 200 -7.06 -14.76 0.58
N THR A 201 -6.70 -15.96 1.03
CA THR A 201 -5.35 -16.28 1.48
C THR A 201 -4.80 -17.37 0.58
N VAL A 202 -3.58 -17.18 0.08
CA VAL A 202 -2.91 -18.15 -0.79
C VAL A 202 -1.79 -18.86 -0.01
N ARG A 203 -1.73 -20.17 -0.14
CA ARG A 203 -0.59 -20.99 0.32
C ARG A 203 -0.06 -21.76 -0.87
N GLU A 204 1.23 -21.71 -1.11
CA GLU A 204 1.83 -22.32 -2.28
C GLU A 204 3.13 -23.09 -1.97
N ASN A 205 3.41 -24.06 -2.81
CA ASN A 205 4.69 -24.67 -2.99
C ASN A 205 5.01 -24.79 -4.49
N GLU A 206 6.09 -25.46 -4.88
CA GLU A 206 6.56 -25.53 -6.27
C GLU A 206 5.51 -26.03 -7.28
N ASN A 207 4.54 -26.84 -6.85
CA ASN A 207 3.61 -27.55 -7.75
C ASN A 207 2.14 -27.20 -7.53
N VAL A 208 1.78 -26.57 -6.41
CA VAL A 208 0.39 -26.44 -6.00
C VAL A 208 0.17 -25.13 -5.27
N LYS A 209 -0.96 -24.46 -5.59
CA LYS A 209 -1.51 -23.34 -4.83
C LYS A 209 -2.83 -23.73 -4.18
N TYR A 210 -3.00 -23.32 -2.94
CA TYR A 210 -4.26 -23.43 -2.21
C TYR A 210 -4.82 -22.03 -2.01
N TYR A 211 -6.03 -21.80 -2.48
CA TYR A 211 -6.80 -20.57 -2.28
C TYR A 211 -7.84 -20.80 -1.20
N ILE A 212 -7.76 -20.06 -0.13
CA ILE A 212 -8.66 -20.14 1.02
C ILE A 212 -9.51 -18.87 0.98
N TYR A 213 -10.81 -19.05 0.76
CA TYR A 213 -11.82 -17.99 0.64
C TYR A 213 -12.63 -17.90 1.91
N GLN A 214 -12.75 -16.71 2.48
CA GLN A 214 -13.55 -16.44 3.68
C GLN A 214 -14.45 -15.23 3.44
N ASN A 215 -15.76 -15.40 3.61
CA ASN A 215 -16.72 -14.31 3.50
C ASN A 215 -16.96 -13.70 4.88
N PHE A 216 -16.54 -12.44 5.08
CA PHE A 216 -16.77 -11.67 6.29
C PHE A 216 -17.95 -10.67 6.17
N GLY A 217 -18.66 -10.70 5.05
CA GLY A 217 -19.82 -9.85 4.79
C GLY A 217 -21.12 -10.36 5.39
N THR A 218 -22.15 -9.56 5.24
CA THR A 218 -23.52 -9.85 5.68
C THR A 218 -24.39 -10.50 4.60
N GLU A 219 -23.84 -10.69 3.40
CA GLU A 219 -24.51 -11.30 2.26
C GLU A 219 -23.64 -12.38 1.62
N ALA A 220 -24.26 -13.24 0.81
CA ALA A 220 -23.55 -14.25 0.05
C ALA A 220 -22.84 -13.63 -1.16
N VAL A 221 -21.54 -13.94 -1.35
CA VAL A 221 -20.69 -13.37 -2.40
C VAL A 221 -20.23 -14.41 -3.41
N SER A 222 -20.03 -14.00 -4.65
CA SER A 222 -19.41 -14.85 -5.68
C SER A 222 -17.93 -15.05 -5.37
N ILE A 223 -17.42 -16.24 -5.67
CA ILE A 223 -16.00 -16.59 -5.50
C ILE A 223 -15.30 -16.35 -6.85
N PRO A 224 -14.37 -15.37 -6.94
CA PRO A 224 -13.53 -15.24 -8.12
C PRO A 224 -12.57 -16.43 -8.21
N VAL A 225 -12.40 -16.96 -9.42
CA VAL A 225 -11.72 -18.24 -9.62
C VAL A 225 -10.33 -18.01 -10.20
N PRO A 226 -9.23 -18.59 -9.61
CA PRO A 226 -7.90 -18.46 -10.16
C PRO A 226 -7.76 -19.23 -11.49
N GLU A 227 -6.79 -18.81 -12.32
CA GLU A 227 -6.44 -19.55 -13.53
C GLU A 227 -5.81 -20.90 -13.22
N GLY A 228 -6.08 -21.90 -14.06
CA GLY A 228 -5.47 -23.23 -13.97
C GLY A 228 -6.46 -24.37 -13.76
N GLN A 229 -5.93 -25.57 -13.53
CA GLN A 229 -6.74 -26.76 -13.22
C GLN A 229 -7.15 -26.75 -11.74
N ILE A 230 -8.43 -26.49 -11.49
CA ILE A 230 -8.97 -26.30 -10.15
C ILE A 230 -9.65 -27.57 -9.64
N SER A 231 -9.40 -27.90 -8.39
CA SER A 231 -10.16 -28.87 -7.62
C SER A 231 -10.58 -28.27 -6.27
N TRP A 232 -11.85 -28.36 -5.93
CA TRP A 232 -12.36 -27.88 -4.65
C TRP A 232 -12.13 -28.93 -3.56
N ILE A 233 -11.38 -28.54 -2.51
CA ILE A 233 -11.13 -29.40 -1.34
C ILE A 233 -12.25 -29.24 -0.32
N TYR A 234 -12.75 -28.02 -0.19
CA TYR A 234 -13.86 -27.67 0.69
C TYR A 234 -14.77 -26.64 0.02
N GLY A 235 -16.09 -26.80 0.16
CA GLY A 235 -17.02 -25.94 -0.55
C GLY A 235 -17.04 -26.25 -2.05
N ASN A 236 -17.59 -25.32 -2.82
CA ASN A 236 -17.74 -25.45 -4.26
C ASN A 236 -17.69 -24.02 -4.88
N GLY A 237 -17.05 -23.89 -6.03
CA GLY A 237 -16.85 -22.59 -6.71
C GLY A 237 -18.01 -22.15 -7.60
N SER A 238 -19.03 -22.99 -7.77
CA SER A 238 -20.22 -22.66 -8.57
C SER A 238 -21.28 -21.91 -7.78
N ASP A 239 -21.25 -22.01 -6.47
CA ASP A 239 -22.21 -21.40 -5.57
C ASP A 239 -21.64 -20.13 -4.93
N LYS A 240 -22.55 -19.22 -4.56
CA LYS A 240 -22.16 -18.08 -3.74
C LYS A 240 -21.70 -18.55 -2.36
N LEU A 241 -20.58 -18.03 -1.90
CA LEU A 241 -20.09 -18.27 -0.54
C LEU A 241 -21.02 -17.57 0.46
N LYS A 242 -21.66 -18.34 1.32
CA LYS A 242 -22.60 -17.85 2.33
C LYS A 242 -21.92 -16.89 3.31
N VAL A 243 -22.72 -16.15 4.04
CA VAL A 243 -22.28 -15.34 5.18
C VAL A 243 -21.42 -16.19 6.13
N TYR A 244 -20.23 -15.69 6.48
CA TYR A 244 -19.20 -16.39 7.26
C TYR A 244 -18.79 -17.75 6.68
N GLY A 245 -19.01 -17.95 5.40
CA GLY A 245 -18.65 -19.19 4.69
C GLY A 245 -17.15 -19.28 4.43
N LEU A 246 -16.70 -20.52 4.27
CA LEU A 246 -15.35 -20.91 3.90
C LEU A 246 -15.37 -21.78 2.66
N ALA A 247 -14.44 -21.58 1.74
CA ALA A 247 -14.15 -22.50 0.65
C ALA A 247 -12.65 -22.62 0.43
N VAL A 248 -12.20 -23.78 -0.06
CA VAL A 248 -10.80 -24.04 -0.35
C VAL A 248 -10.65 -24.67 -1.73
N ALA A 249 -9.95 -24.00 -2.62
CA ALA A 249 -9.57 -24.49 -3.93
C ALA A 249 -8.09 -24.88 -3.97
N LYS A 250 -7.80 -25.98 -4.66
CA LYS A 250 -6.44 -26.40 -5.01
C LYS A 250 -6.23 -26.18 -6.50
N VAL A 251 -5.13 -25.55 -6.88
CA VAL A 251 -4.70 -25.32 -8.26
C VAL A 251 -3.35 -25.99 -8.47
N ILE A 252 -3.21 -26.73 -9.54
CA ILE A 252 -1.90 -27.28 -9.97
C ILE A 252 -1.21 -26.19 -10.80
N VAL A 253 0.04 -25.88 -10.46
CA VAL A 253 0.85 -24.82 -11.09
C VAL A 253 1.69 -25.40 -12.22
#